data_676d925afce7610a95770f98d21c06eb
#
_entry.id   676d925afce7610a95770f98d21c06eb
#
_cell.length_a   1.000
_cell.length_b   1.000
_cell.length_c   1.000
_cell.angle_alpha   90.00
_cell.angle_beta   90.00
_cell.angle_gamma   90.00
#
_symmetry.space_group_name_H-M   'P 1'
#
loop_
_entity.id
_entity.type
_entity.pdbx_description
1 polymer ?
#
loop_
_entity_poly.entity_id
_entity_poly.type
_entity_poly.pdbx_seq_one_letter_code
_entity_poly.pdbx_strand_id
1 'polypeptide(L)'
;GVGGNGAKAAAAGGDGGQGGDGGNAGLFGDGGAGGDGADGTAAEALGGDGGAGGAGGKGGDAGDIGDGGDGGKGGDGAHGALGGLTVAGGNGGAGGAGGAGGAGGAFLGDGGNGGAGGQGGAGRGGSPGGGGGVGGHGGAGGDAGMNGGGGTGGQGGNGAAGGAGWSPDSDLKGFDGFDGGSGGAGGDGGAGGAGGTQTGDGGDGGAGGLGGAGGVGGNGVDGFDINETTGRDGGDGGDGGYGGWGGAGGNGGAGGSAPAGEVGNRGVGGDGGDGGSGGDAGNGGLGGDGFTYLADFDGEPGGDGGDGGDGGWGRPGGQGGFGSTSGAHGKAGFGAPGGDGGDGGNGGHGGDGNGSFADAGDGGPGGNGGNGGLGGAGRDGGAPGGDGGDGGTGGSGGFGAPPPRSIGGGDGGDGGRGGDGGRGAGGLTSGGVGSSGESGGSGNGRGDPGSGGSGGEGGEGGPSISVNVT
;
A
#
# COMPACT_ATOMS: atom_id res chain seq x y z
N GLY A 1 33.06 2.54 -24.45
CA GLY A 1 32.97 1.28 -23.68
C GLY A 1 31.82 1.29 -22.73
N VAL A 2 31.28 0.13 -22.39
CA VAL A 2 30.14 -0.01 -21.45
C VAL A 2 30.59 0.28 -20.04
N GLY A 3 29.76 0.97 -19.27
CA GLY A 3 29.94 1.21 -17.82
C GLY A 3 29.91 -0.09 -17.02
N GLY A 4 30.67 -0.18 -15.95
CA GLY A 4 30.60 -1.32 -15.02
C GLY A 4 29.36 -1.26 -14.13
N ASN A 5 28.77 -2.40 -13.81
CA ASN A 5 27.65 -2.45 -12.90
C ASN A 5 28.07 -2.07 -11.47
N GLY A 6 27.12 -1.54 -10.71
CA GLY A 6 27.30 -1.19 -9.31
C GLY A 6 27.69 -2.41 -8.45
N ALA A 7 28.45 -2.18 -7.42
CA ALA A 7 28.83 -3.24 -6.47
C ALA A 7 27.72 -3.45 -5.43
N LYS A 8 27.45 -4.73 -5.09
CA LYS A 8 26.52 -5.03 -3.99
C LYS A 8 27.10 -4.56 -2.65
N ALA A 9 26.22 -4.08 -1.77
CA ALA A 9 26.62 -3.75 -0.41
C ALA A 9 27.15 -5.00 0.32
N ALA A 10 28.16 -4.79 1.14
CA ALA A 10 28.77 -5.86 1.94
C ALA A 10 28.08 -6.08 3.30
N ALA A 11 27.29 -5.09 3.75
CA ALA A 11 26.61 -5.12 5.04
C ALA A 11 25.08 -5.28 4.84
N ALA A 12 24.43 -5.93 5.78
CA ALA A 12 22.97 -6.03 5.85
C ALA A 12 22.37 -4.61 6.00
N GLY A 13 21.28 -4.32 5.28
CA GLY A 13 20.69 -2.99 5.23
C GLY A 13 21.53 -1.95 4.46
N GLY A 14 22.59 -2.37 3.79
CA GLY A 14 23.45 -1.47 3.02
C GLY A 14 22.89 -1.15 1.62
N ASP A 15 23.21 0.06 1.14
CA ASP A 15 22.77 0.54 -0.15
C ASP A 15 23.58 -0.11 -1.29
N GLY A 16 22.91 -0.36 -2.42
CA GLY A 16 23.53 -0.82 -3.64
C GLY A 16 24.49 0.23 -4.24
N GLY A 17 25.59 -0.22 -4.81
CA GLY A 17 26.54 0.66 -5.50
C GLY A 17 25.94 1.21 -6.80
N GLN A 18 26.38 2.40 -7.19
CA GLN A 18 25.97 3.01 -8.45
C GLN A 18 26.62 2.31 -9.65
N GLY A 19 25.92 2.23 -10.77
CA GLY A 19 26.47 1.81 -12.05
C GLY A 19 27.49 2.83 -12.58
N GLY A 20 28.51 2.36 -13.28
CA GLY A 20 29.48 3.21 -13.92
C GLY A 20 28.93 3.82 -15.23
N ASP A 21 29.37 5.02 -15.55
CA ASP A 21 28.96 5.66 -16.80
C ASP A 21 29.55 4.95 -18.03
N GLY A 22 28.81 4.95 -19.14
CA GLY A 22 29.28 4.51 -20.43
C GLY A 22 30.37 5.46 -20.98
N GLY A 23 31.31 4.92 -21.68
CA GLY A 23 32.36 5.75 -22.29
C GLY A 23 31.86 6.45 -23.54
N ASN A 24 32.25 7.69 -23.74
CA ASN A 24 31.94 8.45 -24.94
C ASN A 24 32.68 7.86 -26.17
N ALA A 25 32.09 8.01 -27.34
CA ALA A 25 32.75 7.69 -28.60
C ALA A 25 33.78 8.77 -29.00
N GLY A 26 34.65 8.43 -29.98
CA GLY A 26 35.51 9.42 -30.62
C GLY A 26 34.74 10.18 -31.72
N LEU A 27 35.42 10.41 -32.85
CA LEU A 27 34.81 11.13 -33.98
C LEU A 27 33.65 10.33 -34.64
N PHE A 28 33.79 9.01 -34.68
CA PHE A 28 32.82 8.09 -35.25
C PHE A 28 32.56 6.95 -34.24
N GLY A 29 31.30 6.58 -34.08
CA GLY A 29 30.88 5.45 -33.27
C GLY A 29 29.89 5.83 -32.20
N ASP A 30 29.29 4.79 -31.63
CA ASP A 30 28.23 4.92 -30.64
C ASP A 30 28.80 5.12 -29.23
N GLY A 31 28.07 5.86 -28.40
CA GLY A 31 28.31 5.94 -26.99
C GLY A 31 28.16 4.59 -26.27
N GLY A 32 28.95 4.34 -25.24
CA GLY A 32 28.81 3.12 -24.45
C GLY A 32 27.59 3.17 -23.55
N ALA A 33 26.91 2.05 -23.33
CA ALA A 33 25.81 1.99 -22.35
C ALA A 33 26.32 2.22 -20.91
N GLY A 34 25.52 2.86 -20.08
CA GLY A 34 25.74 2.94 -18.64
C GLY A 34 25.61 1.57 -17.98
N GLY A 35 26.31 1.35 -16.87
CA GLY A 35 26.18 0.16 -16.05
C GLY A 35 24.94 0.24 -15.14
N ASP A 36 24.36 -0.90 -14.81
CA ASP A 36 23.24 -0.96 -13.90
C ASP A 36 23.66 -0.68 -12.45
N GLY A 37 22.81 -0.03 -11.68
CA GLY A 37 22.93 0.07 -10.23
C GLY A 37 22.75 -1.30 -9.57
N ALA A 38 23.41 -1.52 -8.43
CA ALA A 38 23.21 -2.73 -7.66
C ALA A 38 22.00 -2.61 -6.74
N ASP A 39 21.39 -3.74 -6.44
CA ASP A 39 20.29 -3.79 -5.47
C ASP A 39 20.80 -3.49 -4.05
N GLY A 40 19.92 -2.92 -3.23
CA GLY A 40 20.13 -2.82 -1.81
C GLY A 40 20.23 -4.20 -1.14
N THR A 41 20.66 -4.26 0.09
CA THR A 41 20.67 -5.48 0.89
C THR A 41 19.63 -5.43 2.00
N ALA A 42 18.99 -6.57 2.28
CA ALA A 42 18.00 -6.68 3.33
C ALA A 42 18.62 -6.41 4.71
N ALA A 43 17.83 -5.80 5.59
CA ALA A 43 18.24 -5.64 6.98
C ALA A 43 18.14 -6.96 7.76
N GLU A 44 19.07 -7.21 8.65
CA GLU A 44 19.07 -8.38 9.56
C GLU A 44 18.73 -7.99 11.00
N ALA A 45 19.00 -6.72 11.38
CA ALA A 45 18.68 -6.23 12.71
C ALA A 45 17.17 -5.99 12.84
N LEU A 46 16.58 -6.40 13.97
CA LEU A 46 15.17 -6.23 14.29
C LEU A 46 14.71 -4.78 14.04
N GLY A 47 13.71 -4.59 13.19
CA GLY A 47 13.22 -3.26 12.82
C GLY A 47 14.18 -2.45 11.95
N GLY A 48 15.27 -3.02 11.47
CA GLY A 48 16.19 -2.32 10.57
C GLY A 48 15.61 -2.07 9.18
N ASP A 49 15.94 -0.94 8.57
CA ASP A 49 15.49 -0.58 7.23
C ASP A 49 16.27 -1.35 6.15
N GLY A 50 15.64 -1.68 5.04
CA GLY A 50 16.28 -2.23 3.86
C GLY A 50 17.16 -1.20 3.16
N GLY A 51 18.28 -1.63 2.59
CA GLY A 51 19.16 -0.77 1.81
C GLY A 51 18.51 -0.28 0.52
N ALA A 52 18.82 0.92 0.10
CA ALA A 52 18.36 1.46 -1.16
C ALA A 52 19.10 0.83 -2.35
N GLY A 53 18.45 0.75 -3.50
CA GLY A 53 19.09 0.40 -4.76
C GLY A 53 20.04 1.50 -5.26
N GLY A 54 21.14 1.12 -5.88
CA GLY A 54 22.09 2.04 -6.50
C GLY A 54 21.52 2.66 -7.79
N ALA A 55 21.90 3.88 -8.09
CA ALA A 55 21.51 4.50 -9.37
C ALA A 55 22.21 3.81 -10.56
N GLY A 56 21.55 3.76 -11.71
CA GLY A 56 22.16 3.37 -12.99
C GLY A 56 23.14 4.46 -13.47
N GLY A 57 24.20 4.04 -14.17
CA GLY A 57 25.17 4.92 -14.80
C GLY A 57 24.59 5.59 -16.05
N LYS A 58 25.12 6.74 -16.43
CA LYS A 58 24.72 7.42 -17.66
C LYS A 58 25.23 6.68 -18.87
N GLY A 59 24.48 6.75 -19.99
CA GLY A 59 25.00 6.40 -21.31
C GLY A 59 26.06 7.38 -21.77
N GLY A 60 27.05 6.91 -22.52
CA GLY A 60 28.07 7.73 -23.12
C GLY A 60 27.55 8.48 -24.36
N ASP A 61 28.13 9.63 -24.65
CA ASP A 61 27.80 10.41 -25.85
C ASP A 61 28.45 9.81 -27.11
N ALA A 62 27.74 9.88 -28.21
CA ALA A 62 28.34 9.61 -29.53
C ALA A 62 29.27 10.76 -29.93
N GLY A 63 30.08 10.51 -31.02
CA GLY A 63 30.93 11.55 -31.58
C GLY A 63 30.21 12.44 -32.60
N ASP A 64 30.81 12.59 -33.80
CA ASP A 64 30.16 13.31 -34.89
C ASP A 64 29.04 12.48 -35.54
N ILE A 65 29.24 11.19 -35.63
CA ILE A 65 28.30 10.19 -36.23
C ILE A 65 28.25 8.97 -35.33
N GLY A 66 27.05 8.58 -34.91
CA GLY A 66 26.76 7.43 -34.05
C GLY A 66 25.64 7.73 -33.08
N ASP A 67 25.13 6.71 -32.46
CA ASP A 67 24.03 6.84 -31.51
C ASP A 67 24.56 7.02 -30.07
N GLY A 68 23.82 7.78 -29.25
CA GLY A 68 24.09 7.87 -27.82
C GLY A 68 23.89 6.53 -27.11
N GLY A 69 24.71 6.23 -26.12
CA GLY A 69 24.55 5.02 -25.30
C GLY A 69 23.32 5.09 -24.38
N ASP A 70 22.69 3.95 -24.16
CA ASP A 70 21.57 3.87 -23.21
C ASP A 70 22.04 4.07 -21.77
N GLY A 71 21.19 4.66 -20.91
CA GLY A 71 21.40 4.72 -19.48
C GLY A 71 21.20 3.36 -18.81
N GLY A 72 21.98 3.06 -17.77
CA GLY A 72 21.84 1.87 -16.96
C GLY A 72 20.57 1.90 -16.10
N LYS A 73 20.07 0.74 -15.73
CA LYS A 73 18.90 0.63 -14.82
C LYS A 73 19.30 0.95 -13.39
N GLY A 74 18.37 1.51 -12.62
CA GLY A 74 18.50 1.59 -11.17
C GLY A 74 18.37 0.21 -10.52
N GLY A 75 19.11 -0.04 -9.45
CA GLY A 75 18.96 -1.24 -8.62
C GLY A 75 17.68 -1.20 -7.78
N ASP A 76 17.19 -2.35 -7.37
CA ASP A 76 16.01 -2.45 -6.52
C ASP A 76 16.34 -2.17 -5.05
N GLY A 77 15.43 -1.55 -4.32
CA GLY A 77 15.49 -1.42 -2.88
C GLY A 77 15.24 -2.77 -2.20
N ALA A 78 15.89 -3.01 -1.07
CA ALA A 78 15.70 -4.23 -0.30
C ALA A 78 14.59 -4.06 0.75
N HIS A 79 14.02 -5.18 1.17
CA HIS A 79 13.02 -5.17 2.24
C HIS A 79 13.63 -4.84 3.61
N GLY A 80 12.81 -4.25 4.49
CA GLY A 80 13.16 -4.05 5.89
C GLY A 80 13.25 -5.36 6.68
N ALA A 81 13.61 -5.30 7.94
CA ALA A 81 13.56 -6.41 8.88
C ALA A 81 12.25 -6.41 9.67
N LEU A 82 11.85 -7.59 10.16
CA LEU A 82 10.69 -7.71 11.04
C LEU A 82 10.91 -6.89 12.32
N GLY A 83 9.87 -6.23 12.76
CA GLY A 83 9.77 -5.63 14.07
C GLY A 83 9.15 -6.60 15.09
N GLY A 84 8.61 -6.09 16.16
CA GLY A 84 7.94 -6.86 17.21
C GLY A 84 7.08 -5.94 18.07
N LEU A 85 6.67 -6.40 19.23
CA LEU A 85 5.76 -5.66 20.13
C LEU A 85 6.19 -4.21 20.43
N THR A 86 7.47 -3.98 20.59
CA THR A 86 8.02 -2.66 20.96
C THR A 86 8.93 -2.07 19.88
N VAL A 87 9.02 -2.71 18.74
CA VAL A 87 9.90 -2.30 17.64
C VAL A 87 9.11 -2.24 16.36
N ALA A 88 9.07 -1.09 15.72
CA ALA A 88 8.46 -0.93 14.40
C ALA A 88 9.08 -1.91 13.40
N GLY A 89 8.30 -2.34 12.42
CA GLY A 89 8.82 -3.03 11.26
C GLY A 89 9.77 -2.10 10.49
N GLY A 90 10.86 -2.65 9.96
CA GLY A 90 11.77 -1.91 9.12
C GLY A 90 11.11 -1.48 7.81
N ASN A 91 11.42 -0.27 7.39
CA ASN A 91 10.98 0.22 6.09
C ASN A 91 11.72 -0.51 4.95
N GLY A 92 11.09 -0.61 3.80
CA GLY A 92 11.77 -1.02 2.58
C GLY A 92 12.70 0.08 2.06
N GLY A 93 13.82 -0.32 1.48
CA GLY A 93 14.73 0.60 0.81
C GLY A 93 14.13 1.19 -0.47
N ALA A 94 14.51 2.39 -0.81
CA ALA A 94 14.09 3.02 -2.07
C ALA A 94 14.75 2.33 -3.28
N GLY A 95 14.07 2.29 -4.41
CA GLY A 95 14.67 1.90 -5.70
C GLY A 95 15.63 2.96 -6.19
N GLY A 96 16.70 2.54 -6.84
CA GLY A 96 17.69 3.42 -7.46
C GLY A 96 17.13 4.11 -8.71
N ALA A 97 17.56 5.33 -9.00
CA ALA A 97 17.18 6.01 -10.24
C ALA A 97 17.83 5.35 -11.47
N GLY A 98 17.16 5.36 -12.60
CA GLY A 98 17.75 4.99 -13.89
C GLY A 98 18.74 6.06 -14.37
N GLY A 99 19.78 5.62 -15.10
CA GLY A 99 20.76 6.52 -15.71
C GLY A 99 20.18 7.24 -16.94
N ALA A 100 20.64 8.45 -17.19
CA ALA A 100 20.25 9.16 -18.41
C ALA A 100 20.89 8.52 -19.65
N GLY A 101 20.23 8.59 -20.80
CA GLY A 101 20.81 8.26 -22.08
C GLY A 101 21.85 9.29 -22.54
N GLY A 102 22.83 8.87 -23.33
CA GLY A 102 23.84 9.70 -23.92
C GLY A 102 23.31 10.48 -25.14
N ALA A 103 23.98 11.57 -25.49
CA ALA A 103 23.64 12.35 -26.68
C ALA A 103 24.01 11.62 -27.98
N GLY A 104 23.16 11.76 -28.98
CA GLY A 104 23.44 11.31 -30.34
C GLY A 104 24.52 12.15 -31.02
N GLY A 105 25.06 11.65 -32.14
CA GLY A 105 26.15 12.28 -32.87
C GLY A 105 25.81 13.66 -33.39
N ALA A 106 26.80 14.57 -33.39
CA ALA A 106 26.60 15.97 -33.73
C ALA A 106 25.94 16.18 -35.10
N PHE A 107 26.25 15.33 -36.08
CA PHE A 107 25.70 15.41 -37.42
C PHE A 107 24.62 14.38 -37.70
N LEU A 108 24.79 13.14 -37.19
CA LEU A 108 23.88 12.02 -37.46
C LEU A 108 23.94 11.02 -36.31
N GLY A 109 22.79 10.72 -35.72
CA GLY A 109 22.60 9.69 -34.72
C GLY A 109 21.49 10.02 -33.75
N ASP A 110 20.90 9.00 -33.22
CA ASP A 110 19.81 9.09 -32.24
C ASP A 110 20.37 9.27 -30.83
N GLY A 111 19.62 9.95 -29.95
CA GLY A 111 19.90 9.98 -28.53
C GLY A 111 19.69 8.60 -27.90
N GLY A 112 20.51 8.23 -26.93
CA GLY A 112 20.34 6.99 -26.14
C GLY A 112 19.11 7.05 -25.24
N ASN A 113 18.53 5.89 -24.93
CA ASN A 113 17.37 5.81 -24.05
C ASN A 113 17.77 5.98 -22.58
N GLY A 114 16.90 6.54 -21.77
CA GLY A 114 17.04 6.57 -20.33
C GLY A 114 16.83 5.20 -19.71
N GLY A 115 17.59 4.85 -18.68
CA GLY A 115 17.43 3.62 -17.92
C GLY A 115 16.17 3.64 -17.05
N ALA A 116 15.57 2.50 -16.81
CA ALA A 116 14.44 2.38 -15.89
C ALA A 116 14.88 2.59 -14.44
N GLY A 117 14.01 3.17 -13.62
CA GLY A 117 14.18 3.22 -12.16
C GLY A 117 14.00 1.83 -11.53
N GLY A 118 14.70 1.55 -10.45
CA GLY A 118 14.53 0.34 -9.65
C GLY A 118 13.26 0.37 -8.80
N GLN A 119 12.80 -0.78 -8.41
CA GLN A 119 11.60 -0.90 -7.56
C GLN A 119 11.95 -0.62 -6.09
N GLY A 120 10.96 -0.16 -5.32
CA GLY A 120 11.09 -0.04 -3.87
C GLY A 120 11.12 -1.42 -3.21
N GLY A 121 11.76 -1.53 -2.05
CA GLY A 121 11.73 -2.71 -1.19
C GLY A 121 10.49 -2.73 -0.30
N ALA A 122 9.97 -3.91 0.05
CA ALA A 122 8.81 -4.02 0.91
C ALA A 122 9.11 -3.66 2.36
N GLY A 123 8.17 -2.95 2.99
CA GLY A 123 8.14 -2.80 4.44
C GLY A 123 7.86 -4.13 5.14
N ARG A 124 8.22 -4.25 6.42
CA ARG A 124 8.00 -5.47 7.20
C ARG A 124 7.11 -5.21 8.40
N GLY A 125 6.46 -6.30 8.86
CA GLY A 125 5.56 -6.24 10.01
C GLY A 125 6.25 -5.81 11.28
N GLY A 126 5.53 -5.14 12.14
CA GLY A 126 6.03 -4.64 13.43
C GLY A 126 5.02 -3.69 14.10
N SER A 127 5.45 -3.04 15.14
CA SER A 127 4.63 -2.13 15.97
C SER A 127 5.06 -0.66 15.83
N PRO A 128 4.58 0.09 14.85
CA PRO A 128 3.72 -0.28 13.71
C PRO A 128 4.47 -1.02 12.59
N GLY A 129 3.75 -1.44 11.55
CA GLY A 129 4.35 -1.98 10.32
C GLY A 129 5.26 -0.96 9.63
N GLY A 130 6.34 -1.42 9.04
CA GLY A 130 7.26 -0.58 8.28
C GLY A 130 6.69 -0.12 6.93
N GLY A 131 7.00 1.08 6.51
CA GLY A 131 6.59 1.59 5.19
C GLY A 131 7.27 0.87 4.03
N GLY A 132 6.60 0.77 2.88
CA GLY A 132 7.19 0.33 1.63
C GLY A 132 8.17 1.38 1.09
N GLY A 133 9.24 0.92 0.46
CA GLY A 133 10.20 1.76 -0.22
C GLY A 133 9.61 2.42 -1.47
N VAL A 134 10.03 3.62 -1.77
CA VAL A 134 9.61 4.32 -3.00
C VAL A 134 10.31 3.73 -4.22
N GLY A 135 9.67 3.77 -5.38
CA GLY A 135 10.30 3.42 -6.66
C GLY A 135 11.30 4.48 -7.10
N GLY A 136 12.35 4.05 -7.79
CA GLY A 136 13.33 4.95 -8.39
C GLY A 136 12.76 5.68 -9.62
N HIS A 137 13.22 6.88 -9.86
CA HIS A 137 12.84 7.61 -11.07
C HIS A 137 13.50 7.00 -12.32
N GLY A 138 12.82 7.07 -13.46
CA GLY A 138 13.41 6.74 -14.75
C GLY A 138 14.45 7.80 -15.18
N GLY A 139 15.47 7.38 -15.90
CA GLY A 139 16.44 8.27 -16.51
C GLY A 139 15.88 9.03 -17.70
N ALA A 140 16.36 10.22 -17.95
CA ALA A 140 16.01 10.99 -19.15
C ALA A 140 16.62 10.34 -20.41
N GLY A 141 15.93 10.43 -21.55
CA GLY A 141 16.50 10.10 -22.86
C GLY A 141 17.52 11.16 -23.29
N GLY A 142 18.49 10.76 -24.10
CA GLY A 142 19.50 11.65 -24.69
C GLY A 142 18.95 12.43 -25.86
N ASP A 143 19.51 13.62 -26.08
CA ASP A 143 19.16 14.47 -27.19
C ASP A 143 19.87 14.00 -28.48
N ALA A 144 19.23 14.14 -29.64
CA ALA A 144 19.89 13.98 -30.92
C ALA A 144 20.65 15.28 -31.31
N GLY A 145 21.62 15.18 -32.21
CA GLY A 145 22.33 16.34 -32.73
C GLY A 145 21.57 17.06 -33.85
N MET A 146 22.12 17.08 -35.08
CA MET A 146 21.45 17.71 -36.24
C MET A 146 20.34 16.83 -36.80
N ASN A 147 20.63 15.55 -36.99
CA ASN A 147 19.73 14.58 -37.61
C ASN A 147 19.67 13.32 -36.74
N GLY A 148 18.48 12.92 -36.35
CA GLY A 148 18.22 11.76 -35.50
C GLY A 148 17.04 12.02 -34.56
N GLY A 149 16.51 10.96 -33.98
CA GLY A 149 15.48 11.02 -32.96
C GLY A 149 16.04 11.23 -31.55
N GLY A 150 15.32 11.91 -30.68
CA GLY A 150 15.63 11.91 -29.26
C GLY A 150 15.39 10.51 -28.64
N GLY A 151 16.21 10.13 -27.67
CA GLY A 151 16.05 8.91 -26.91
C GLY A 151 14.79 8.95 -26.03
N THR A 152 14.18 7.79 -25.79
CA THR A 152 13.02 7.68 -24.88
C THR A 152 13.43 7.85 -23.42
N GLY A 153 12.57 8.45 -22.62
CA GLY A 153 12.73 8.45 -21.15
C GLY A 153 12.53 7.05 -20.56
N GLY A 154 13.30 6.70 -19.55
CA GLY A 154 13.15 5.47 -18.80
C GLY A 154 11.88 5.45 -17.96
N GLN A 155 11.33 4.28 -17.71
CA GLN A 155 10.16 4.12 -16.83
C GLN A 155 10.55 4.35 -15.36
N GLY A 156 9.63 4.90 -14.58
CA GLY A 156 9.75 4.93 -13.13
C GLY A 156 9.56 3.54 -12.52
N GLY A 157 10.29 3.24 -11.45
CA GLY A 157 10.12 2.01 -10.69
C GLY A 157 8.86 2.04 -9.83
N ASN A 158 8.30 0.89 -9.54
CA ASN A 158 7.12 0.80 -8.68
C ASN A 158 7.51 1.00 -7.22
N GLY A 159 6.62 1.62 -6.45
CA GLY A 159 6.68 1.61 -5.01
C GLY A 159 6.30 0.23 -4.46
N ALA A 160 6.79 -0.09 -3.29
CA ALA A 160 6.52 -1.37 -2.66
C ALA A 160 5.46 -1.29 -1.57
N ALA A 161 4.90 -2.44 -1.20
CA ALA A 161 3.88 -2.53 -0.16
C ALA A 161 4.45 -2.21 1.23
N GLY A 162 3.61 -1.62 2.07
CA GLY A 162 3.86 -1.48 3.50
C GLY A 162 3.80 -2.83 4.22
N GLY A 163 4.46 -2.93 5.37
CA GLY A 163 4.42 -4.09 6.25
C GLY A 163 3.13 -4.14 7.07
N ALA A 164 2.67 -5.34 7.40
CA ALA A 164 1.52 -5.51 8.27
C ALA A 164 1.78 -4.96 9.68
N GLY A 165 0.73 -4.46 10.32
CA GLY A 165 0.75 -4.18 11.74
C GLY A 165 1.01 -5.44 12.55
N TRP A 166 1.64 -5.31 13.71
CA TRP A 166 1.89 -6.46 14.57
C TRP A 166 0.62 -6.82 15.35
N SER A 167 0.28 -8.11 15.32
CA SER A 167 -0.78 -8.65 16.16
C SER A 167 -0.14 -9.14 17.46
N PRO A 168 -0.55 -8.65 18.63
CA PRO A 168 0.01 -9.11 19.89
C PRO A 168 -0.21 -10.62 20.11
N ASP A 169 0.70 -11.25 20.82
CA ASP A 169 0.56 -12.68 21.18
C ASP A 169 -0.64 -12.87 22.14
N SER A 170 -1.27 -14.02 22.08
CA SER A 170 -2.45 -14.37 22.90
C SER A 170 -2.23 -14.23 24.42
N ASP A 171 -0.99 -14.15 24.87
CA ASP A 171 -0.64 -13.91 26.28
C ASP A 171 -0.85 -12.44 26.69
N LEU A 172 -0.93 -11.53 25.71
CA LEU A 172 -1.16 -10.09 25.91
C LEU A 172 -2.66 -9.80 25.78
N LYS A 173 -3.42 -10.31 26.70
CA LYS A 173 -4.88 -10.22 26.71
C LYS A 173 -5.39 -8.77 26.68
N GLY A 174 -6.37 -8.48 25.82
CA GLY A 174 -7.00 -7.17 25.69
C GLY A 174 -6.13 -6.09 25.04
N PHE A 175 -5.00 -6.46 24.44
CA PHE A 175 -4.19 -5.51 23.71
C PHE A 175 -4.68 -5.32 22.27
N ASP A 176 -4.66 -4.06 21.82
CA ASP A 176 -5.03 -3.69 20.46
C ASP A 176 -3.99 -4.19 19.43
N GLY A 177 -4.44 -4.45 18.22
CA GLY A 177 -3.57 -4.63 17.07
C GLY A 177 -2.87 -3.32 16.67
N PHE A 178 -1.75 -3.43 16.01
CA PHE A 178 -0.99 -2.26 15.56
C PHE A 178 -1.26 -1.92 14.09
N ASP A 179 -1.09 -0.65 13.77
CA ASP A 179 -1.34 -0.16 12.41
C ASP A 179 -0.40 -0.78 11.37
N GLY A 180 -0.90 -0.99 10.18
CA GLY A 180 -0.11 -1.35 9.01
C GLY A 180 0.75 -0.19 8.51
N GLY A 181 1.88 -0.51 7.90
CA GLY A 181 2.76 0.47 7.27
C GLY A 181 2.20 0.99 5.95
N SER A 182 2.49 2.24 5.61
CA SER A 182 2.10 2.81 4.32
C SER A 182 2.85 2.19 3.14
N GLY A 183 2.21 2.08 1.99
CA GLY A 183 2.87 1.75 0.73
C GLY A 183 3.81 2.86 0.25
N GLY A 184 4.85 2.47 -0.47
CA GLY A 184 5.78 3.37 -1.10
C GLY A 184 5.21 4.02 -2.37
N ALA A 185 5.58 5.25 -2.66
CA ALA A 185 5.20 5.91 -3.92
C ALA A 185 5.95 5.31 -5.11
N GLY A 186 5.32 5.30 -6.27
CA GLY A 186 5.98 4.99 -7.55
C GLY A 186 6.95 6.11 -7.94
N GLY A 187 8.00 5.76 -8.66
CA GLY A 187 8.96 6.71 -9.23
C GLY A 187 8.41 7.40 -10.48
N ASP A 188 8.82 8.63 -10.73
CA ASP A 188 8.44 9.34 -11.94
C ASP A 188 9.15 8.74 -13.19
N GLY A 189 8.50 8.79 -14.34
CA GLY A 189 9.12 8.49 -15.62
C GLY A 189 10.14 9.56 -16.04
N GLY A 190 11.16 9.17 -16.76
CA GLY A 190 12.15 10.08 -17.32
C GLY A 190 11.60 10.87 -18.51
N ALA A 191 12.10 12.09 -18.70
CA ALA A 191 11.76 12.87 -19.90
C ALA A 191 12.36 12.24 -21.15
N GLY A 192 11.68 12.36 -22.30
CA GLY A 192 12.25 12.03 -23.59
C GLY A 192 13.26 13.09 -24.06
N GLY A 193 14.26 12.69 -24.82
CA GLY A 193 15.27 13.56 -25.40
C GLY A 193 14.74 14.38 -26.59
N ALA A 194 15.36 15.50 -26.87
CA ALA A 194 15.01 16.33 -28.02
C ALA A 194 15.41 15.69 -29.33
N GLY A 195 14.54 15.75 -30.32
CA GLY A 195 14.84 15.40 -31.72
C GLY A 195 15.81 16.37 -32.36
N GLY A 196 16.41 15.96 -33.47
CA GLY A 196 17.45 16.69 -34.19
C GLY A 196 16.98 18.06 -34.67
N THR A 197 17.97 18.96 -34.83
CA THR A 197 17.69 20.36 -35.24
C THR A 197 17.28 20.52 -36.68
N GLN A 198 17.56 19.53 -37.53
CA GLN A 198 17.19 19.49 -38.95
C GLN A 198 16.19 18.40 -39.29
N THR A 199 16.32 17.21 -38.68
CA THR A 199 15.38 16.09 -38.87
C THR A 199 15.34 15.23 -37.60
N GLY A 200 14.21 14.61 -37.34
CA GLY A 200 14.02 13.65 -36.27
C GLY A 200 12.94 14.04 -35.26
N ASP A 201 12.40 13.02 -34.69
CA ASP A 201 11.33 13.13 -33.72
C ASP A 201 11.90 13.33 -32.30
N GLY A 202 11.17 14.03 -31.44
CA GLY A 202 11.46 13.98 -30.01
C GLY A 202 11.16 12.59 -29.43
N GLY A 203 11.97 12.16 -28.47
CA GLY A 203 11.74 10.90 -27.74
C GLY A 203 10.51 10.94 -26.88
N ASP A 204 9.85 9.80 -26.71
CA ASP A 204 8.73 9.68 -25.78
C ASP A 204 9.18 9.83 -24.32
N GLY A 205 8.34 10.40 -23.47
CA GLY A 205 8.53 10.37 -22.03
C GLY A 205 8.27 8.97 -21.46
N GLY A 206 9.00 8.58 -20.45
CA GLY A 206 8.81 7.32 -19.74
C GLY A 206 7.52 7.31 -18.90
N ALA A 207 6.91 6.17 -18.73
CA ALA A 207 5.77 6.00 -17.83
C ALA A 207 6.20 6.14 -16.36
N GLY A 208 5.30 6.68 -15.52
CA GLY A 208 5.47 6.64 -14.06
C GLY A 208 5.27 5.23 -13.51
N GLY A 209 5.90 4.92 -12.42
CA GLY A 209 5.73 3.69 -11.67
C GLY A 209 4.46 3.65 -10.85
N LEU A 210 3.98 2.46 -10.53
CA LEU A 210 2.81 2.26 -9.69
C LEU A 210 3.13 2.57 -8.22
N GLY A 211 2.14 3.06 -7.46
CA GLY A 211 2.24 3.12 -6.01
C GLY A 211 2.10 1.73 -5.37
N GLY A 212 2.73 1.51 -4.25
CA GLY A 212 2.60 0.29 -3.46
C GLY A 212 1.33 0.28 -2.60
N ALA A 213 0.80 -0.89 -2.30
CA ALA A 213 -0.32 -1.04 -1.38
C ALA A 213 0.07 -0.70 0.06
N GLY A 214 -0.86 -0.22 0.85
CA GLY A 214 -0.71 -0.15 2.30
C GLY A 214 -0.66 -1.54 2.93
N GLY A 215 -0.02 -1.67 4.08
CA GLY A 215 -0.03 -2.91 4.87
C GLY A 215 -1.33 -3.07 5.63
N VAL A 216 -1.70 -4.31 5.92
CA VAL A 216 -2.88 -4.60 6.74
C VAL A 216 -2.63 -4.24 8.20
N GLY A 217 -3.69 -3.86 8.92
CA GLY A 217 -3.64 -3.69 10.37
C GLY A 217 -3.44 -5.02 11.10
N GLY A 218 -2.88 -4.99 12.28
CA GLY A 218 -2.76 -6.16 13.15
C GLY A 218 -4.07 -6.46 13.87
N ASN A 219 -4.29 -7.72 14.23
CA ASN A 219 -5.47 -8.12 14.98
C ASN A 219 -5.34 -7.76 16.46
N GLY A 220 -6.45 -7.37 17.08
CA GLY A 220 -6.56 -7.27 18.52
C GLY A 220 -6.54 -8.66 19.19
N VAL A 221 -6.31 -8.71 20.48
CA VAL A 221 -6.22 -9.95 21.27
C VAL A 221 -7.41 -10.09 22.19
N ASP A 222 -7.83 -11.32 22.41
CA ASP A 222 -8.91 -11.67 23.34
C ASP A 222 -8.76 -10.97 24.68
N GLY A 223 -9.88 -10.63 25.29
CA GLY A 223 -9.93 -10.07 26.63
C GLY A 223 -9.40 -11.04 27.70
N PHE A 224 -9.19 -10.54 28.89
CA PHE A 224 -8.71 -11.31 30.03
C PHE A 224 -9.75 -12.31 30.52
N ASP A 225 -9.33 -13.57 30.67
CA ASP A 225 -9.98 -14.51 31.56
C ASP A 225 -9.57 -14.20 32.99
N ILE A 226 -10.51 -13.93 33.88
CA ILE A 226 -10.18 -13.65 35.26
C ILE A 226 -10.00 -14.94 36.04
N ASN A 227 -8.82 -15.08 36.61
CA ASN A 227 -8.50 -16.21 37.48
C ASN A 227 -9.28 -16.17 38.79
N GLU A 228 -9.69 -17.31 39.24
CA GLU A 228 -10.53 -17.82 40.32
C GLU A 228 -10.64 -17.06 41.66
N THR A 229 -10.07 -15.92 41.88
CA THR A 229 -10.05 -15.33 43.25
C THR A 229 -10.51 -13.89 43.38
N THR A 230 -10.88 -13.17 42.35
CA THR A 230 -11.09 -11.72 42.42
C THR A 230 -12.48 -11.20 42.05
N GLY A 231 -13.37 -11.99 41.48
CA GLY A 231 -14.74 -11.58 41.16
C GLY A 231 -14.84 -10.33 40.26
N ARG A 232 -14.00 -10.23 39.29
CA ARG A 232 -14.03 -9.14 38.30
C ARG A 232 -14.62 -9.64 36.97
N ASP A 233 -15.21 -8.72 36.21
CA ASP A 233 -15.72 -8.99 34.87
C ASP A 233 -14.60 -9.47 33.95
N GLY A 234 -14.93 -10.25 32.93
CA GLY A 234 -14.01 -10.56 31.85
C GLY A 234 -13.51 -9.26 31.18
N GLY A 235 -12.30 -9.26 30.66
CA GLY A 235 -11.74 -8.11 29.96
C GLY A 235 -12.30 -7.97 28.55
N ASP A 236 -12.38 -6.76 28.04
CA ASP A 236 -12.72 -6.51 26.66
C ASP A 236 -11.63 -7.05 25.72
N GLY A 237 -12.00 -7.43 24.51
CA GLY A 237 -11.05 -7.71 23.43
C GLY A 237 -10.39 -6.43 22.95
N GLY A 238 -9.16 -6.55 22.43
CA GLY A 238 -8.46 -5.42 21.83
C GLY A 238 -8.99 -5.09 20.43
N ASP A 239 -8.95 -3.82 20.06
CA ASP A 239 -9.33 -3.37 18.72
C ASP A 239 -8.36 -3.87 17.64
N GLY A 240 -8.83 -4.00 16.41
CA GLY A 240 -7.98 -4.19 15.24
C GLY A 240 -7.21 -2.92 14.89
N GLY A 241 -5.97 -3.06 14.42
CA GLY A 241 -5.17 -1.95 13.93
C GLY A 241 -5.66 -1.43 12.57
N TYR A 242 -5.43 -0.15 12.28
CA TYR A 242 -5.79 0.43 10.98
C TYR A 242 -4.91 -0.12 9.84
N GLY A 243 -5.48 -0.22 8.67
CA GLY A 243 -4.71 -0.47 7.45
C GLY A 243 -3.80 0.71 7.10
N GLY A 244 -2.69 0.43 6.41
CA GLY A 244 -1.76 1.45 5.95
C GLY A 244 -2.28 2.20 4.70
N TRP A 245 -1.81 3.41 4.47
CA TRP A 245 -2.14 4.19 3.29
C TRP A 245 -1.50 3.58 2.04
N GLY A 246 -2.20 3.55 0.95
CA GLY A 246 -1.64 3.22 -0.36
C GLY A 246 -0.65 4.31 -0.84
N GLY A 247 0.37 3.91 -1.57
CA GLY A 247 1.34 4.81 -2.19
C GLY A 247 0.79 5.53 -3.42
N ALA A 248 1.22 6.77 -3.66
CA ALA A 248 0.86 7.46 -4.89
C ALA A 248 1.57 6.86 -6.10
N GLY A 249 0.95 6.87 -7.27
CA GLY A 249 1.61 6.57 -8.54
C GLY A 249 2.59 7.67 -8.94
N GLY A 250 3.61 7.31 -9.70
CA GLY A 250 4.58 8.25 -10.26
C GLY A 250 4.01 9.03 -11.45
N ASN A 251 4.56 10.20 -11.72
CA ASN A 251 4.20 10.97 -12.91
C ASN A 251 4.83 10.37 -14.16
N GLY A 252 4.17 10.49 -15.30
CA GLY A 252 4.79 10.23 -16.59
C GLY A 252 5.81 11.33 -16.93
N GLY A 253 6.85 10.96 -17.67
CA GLY A 253 7.87 11.89 -18.17
C GLY A 253 7.34 12.78 -19.28
N ALA A 254 7.91 13.96 -19.42
CA ALA A 254 7.60 14.84 -20.55
C ALA A 254 8.15 14.24 -21.87
N GLY A 255 7.42 14.39 -22.96
CA GLY A 255 7.94 14.08 -24.27
C GLY A 255 9.02 15.08 -24.72
N GLY A 256 9.97 14.63 -25.52
CA GLY A 256 11.03 15.44 -26.10
C GLY A 256 10.51 16.46 -27.12
N SER A 257 11.21 17.58 -27.25
CA SER A 257 10.92 18.57 -28.28
C SER A 257 11.43 18.12 -29.66
N ALA A 258 10.78 18.58 -30.71
CA ALA A 258 11.24 18.38 -32.08
C ALA A 258 11.42 19.75 -32.78
N PRO A 259 12.61 20.38 -32.68
CA PRO A 259 12.82 21.75 -33.16
C PRO A 259 12.72 21.92 -34.66
N ALA A 260 12.97 20.89 -35.43
CA ALA A 260 13.07 20.93 -36.88
C ALA A 260 11.75 20.88 -37.65
N GLY A 261 10.68 21.23 -37.07
CA GLY A 261 9.46 21.72 -37.72
C GLY A 261 8.67 20.81 -38.64
N GLU A 262 9.10 20.38 -39.78
CA GLU A 262 8.17 19.81 -40.77
C GLU A 262 8.27 18.29 -40.98
N VAL A 263 9.28 17.62 -40.49
CA VAL A 263 9.55 16.20 -40.84
C VAL A 263 9.65 15.26 -39.66
N GLY A 264 9.72 15.74 -38.44
CA GLY A 264 9.79 14.91 -37.23
C GLY A 264 8.49 14.97 -36.42
N ASN A 265 8.02 13.82 -35.91
CA ASN A 265 6.96 13.81 -34.93
C ASN A 265 7.50 14.31 -33.58
N ARG A 266 6.63 14.88 -32.80
CA ARG A 266 6.99 15.35 -31.45
C ARG A 266 6.84 14.23 -30.43
N GLY A 267 7.72 14.21 -29.46
CA GLY A 267 7.66 13.26 -28.36
C GLY A 267 6.32 13.32 -27.61
N VAL A 268 5.81 12.16 -27.23
CA VAL A 268 4.59 11.98 -26.46
C VAL A 268 4.94 11.94 -24.97
N GLY A 269 4.09 12.49 -24.12
CA GLY A 269 4.26 12.35 -22.68
C GLY A 269 4.06 10.92 -22.21
N GLY A 270 4.82 10.46 -21.24
CA GLY A 270 4.61 9.16 -20.60
C GLY A 270 3.33 9.13 -19.77
N ASP A 271 2.73 7.95 -19.66
CA ASP A 271 1.53 7.75 -18.83
C ASP A 271 1.88 7.86 -17.33
N GLY A 272 0.97 8.38 -16.53
CA GLY A 272 1.08 8.37 -15.07
C GLY A 272 0.90 6.98 -14.51
N GLY A 273 1.59 6.65 -13.44
CA GLY A 273 1.38 5.40 -12.71
C GLY A 273 0.07 5.43 -11.92
N ASP A 274 -0.53 4.28 -11.72
CA ASP A 274 -1.73 4.15 -10.89
C ASP A 274 -1.39 4.39 -9.40
N GLY A 275 -2.39 4.78 -8.62
CA GLY A 275 -2.25 4.89 -7.17
C GLY A 275 -2.08 3.52 -6.50
N GLY A 276 -1.48 3.46 -5.33
CA GLY A 276 -1.48 2.26 -4.50
C GLY A 276 -2.80 2.09 -3.75
N SER A 277 -3.29 0.87 -3.64
CA SER A 277 -4.49 0.56 -2.86
C SER A 277 -4.28 0.80 -1.37
N GLY A 278 -5.34 1.07 -0.65
CA GLY A 278 -5.33 1.03 0.81
C GLY A 278 -5.06 -0.38 1.31
N GLY A 279 -4.51 -0.51 2.49
CA GLY A 279 -4.39 -1.79 3.18
C GLY A 279 -5.67 -2.13 3.91
N ASP A 280 -5.99 -3.42 3.98
CA ASP A 280 -7.13 -3.89 4.76
C ASP A 280 -6.83 -3.75 6.26
N ALA A 281 -7.86 -3.58 7.06
CA ALA A 281 -7.73 -3.44 8.49
C ALA A 281 -7.59 -4.79 9.21
N GLY A 282 -7.10 -4.76 10.43
CA GLY A 282 -7.12 -5.91 11.32
C GLY A 282 -8.49 -6.11 11.97
N ASN A 283 -8.77 -7.34 12.34
CA ASN A 283 -10.01 -7.70 13.03
C ASN A 283 -9.96 -7.33 14.51
N GLY A 284 -11.11 -7.08 15.10
CA GLY A 284 -11.24 -6.92 16.54
C GLY A 284 -10.90 -8.20 17.31
N GLY A 285 -10.42 -8.06 18.52
CA GLY A 285 -10.14 -9.18 19.42
C GLY A 285 -11.43 -9.74 20.03
N LEU A 286 -11.36 -10.99 20.51
CA LEU A 286 -12.45 -11.62 21.21
C LEU A 286 -12.59 -11.08 22.62
N GLY A 287 -13.81 -10.86 23.09
CA GLY A 287 -14.08 -10.57 24.49
C GLY A 287 -13.67 -11.71 25.42
N GLY A 288 -13.21 -11.39 26.61
CA GLY A 288 -12.85 -12.38 27.63
C GLY A 288 -14.07 -13.08 28.23
N ASP A 289 -13.91 -14.35 28.58
CA ASP A 289 -14.98 -15.08 29.26
C ASP A 289 -15.23 -14.52 30.67
N GLY A 290 -16.48 -14.47 31.06
CA GLY A 290 -16.91 -14.09 32.40
C GLY A 290 -16.44 -15.08 33.46
N PHE A 291 -16.29 -14.61 34.69
CA PHE A 291 -15.76 -15.42 35.78
C PHE A 291 -16.79 -16.39 36.37
N THR A 292 -16.36 -17.61 36.61
CA THR A 292 -17.15 -18.65 37.33
C THR A 292 -16.68 -18.77 38.77
N TYR A 293 -17.53 -18.45 39.72
CA TYR A 293 -17.22 -18.56 41.16
C TYR A 293 -17.31 -20.01 41.67
N LEU A 294 -16.57 -20.32 42.73
CA LEU A 294 -16.56 -21.64 43.34
C LEU A 294 -17.71 -21.92 44.32
N ALA A 295 -18.55 -20.94 44.65
CA ALA A 295 -19.64 -21.07 45.60
C ALA A 295 -20.90 -20.33 45.07
N ASP A 296 -22.02 -20.39 45.80
CA ASP A 296 -23.38 -19.90 45.47
C ASP A 296 -23.44 -18.44 45.00
N PHE A 297 -22.69 -18.08 44.01
CA PHE A 297 -22.67 -16.78 43.34
C PHE A 297 -23.03 -16.91 41.86
N ASP A 298 -23.59 -15.84 41.32
CA ASP A 298 -23.91 -15.72 39.91
C ASP A 298 -22.61 -15.70 39.08
N GLY A 299 -22.67 -16.19 37.85
CA GLY A 299 -21.57 -16.03 36.89
C GLY A 299 -21.45 -14.57 36.43
N GLU A 300 -20.24 -14.12 36.20
CA GLU A 300 -20.02 -12.78 35.66
C GLU A 300 -20.27 -12.75 34.13
N PRO A 301 -20.65 -11.61 33.58
CA PRO A 301 -20.80 -11.48 32.14
C PRO A 301 -19.47 -11.65 31.40
N GLY A 302 -19.54 -12.05 30.14
CA GLY A 302 -18.39 -12.03 29.24
C GLY A 302 -18.03 -10.61 28.84
N GLY A 303 -16.77 -10.38 28.51
CA GLY A 303 -16.28 -9.11 27.97
C GLY A 303 -16.78 -8.87 26.55
N ASP A 304 -16.84 -7.62 26.14
CA ASP A 304 -17.22 -7.22 24.80
C ASP A 304 -16.15 -7.66 23.78
N GLY A 305 -16.55 -7.89 22.54
CA GLY A 305 -15.62 -8.08 21.44
C GLY A 305 -15.03 -6.73 21.01
N GLY A 306 -13.75 -6.72 20.62
CA GLY A 306 -13.09 -5.53 20.08
C GLY A 306 -13.65 -5.13 18.71
N ASP A 307 -13.66 -3.84 18.42
CA ASP A 307 -14.08 -3.35 17.11
C ASP A 307 -13.03 -3.68 16.03
N GLY A 308 -13.45 -3.87 14.78
CA GLY A 308 -12.57 -4.01 13.64
C GLY A 308 -11.92 -2.68 13.27
N GLY A 309 -10.68 -2.71 12.78
CA GLY A 309 -9.99 -1.51 12.29
C GLY A 309 -10.58 -0.98 11.00
N ASP A 310 -10.41 0.31 10.72
CA ASP A 310 -10.84 0.94 9.48
C ASP A 310 -9.87 0.63 8.33
N GLY A 311 -10.37 0.43 7.11
CA GLY A 311 -9.59 0.18 5.91
C GLY A 311 -8.70 1.37 5.52
N GLY A 312 -7.53 1.10 4.97
CA GLY A 312 -6.61 2.11 4.47
C GLY A 312 -7.20 2.87 3.26
N TRP A 313 -6.83 4.13 3.09
CA TRP A 313 -7.31 4.93 1.98
C TRP A 313 -6.49 4.68 0.71
N GLY A 314 -7.15 4.51 -0.43
CA GLY A 314 -6.53 4.50 -1.74
C GLY A 314 -5.93 5.86 -2.10
N ARG A 315 -4.84 5.86 -2.88
CA ARG A 315 -4.16 7.09 -3.31
C ARG A 315 -4.53 7.47 -4.74
N PRO A 316 -4.47 8.78 -5.05
CA PRO A 316 -4.66 9.24 -6.42
C PRO A 316 -3.61 8.64 -7.35
N GLY A 317 -3.98 8.41 -8.61
CA GLY A 317 -3.04 8.08 -9.67
C GLY A 317 -2.04 9.21 -9.94
N GLY A 318 -0.92 8.87 -10.56
CA GLY A 318 0.09 9.81 -11.01
C GLY A 318 -0.42 10.69 -12.15
N GLN A 319 0.10 11.90 -12.25
CA GLN A 319 -0.19 12.78 -13.37
C GLN A 319 0.51 12.28 -14.63
N GLY A 320 -0.17 12.27 -15.78
CA GLY A 320 0.44 11.97 -17.07
C GLY A 320 1.48 13.04 -17.46
N GLY A 321 2.54 12.61 -18.14
CA GLY A 321 3.59 13.51 -18.61
C GLY A 321 3.07 14.47 -19.67
N PHE A 322 3.61 15.68 -19.67
CA PHE A 322 3.29 16.66 -20.69
C PHE A 322 4.15 16.40 -21.95
N GLY A 323 3.49 16.25 -23.10
CA GLY A 323 4.17 16.30 -24.39
C GLY A 323 4.70 17.73 -24.65
N SER A 324 5.58 17.89 -25.64
CA SER A 324 5.97 19.23 -26.14
C SER A 324 4.74 19.97 -26.65
N THR A 325 4.85 21.29 -26.87
CA THR A 325 3.74 22.23 -27.21
C THR A 325 2.73 21.77 -28.26
N SER A 326 2.96 20.69 -28.99
CA SER A 326 2.02 20.02 -29.88
C SER A 326 2.15 18.48 -29.87
N GLY A 327 2.88 17.91 -28.92
CA GLY A 327 2.88 16.46 -28.66
C GLY A 327 1.65 16.06 -27.82
N ALA A 328 1.24 14.81 -27.92
CA ALA A 328 0.19 14.28 -27.07
C ALA A 328 0.68 14.23 -25.61
N HIS A 329 -0.23 14.52 -24.69
CA HIS A 329 0.02 14.33 -23.26
C HIS A 329 -0.12 12.84 -22.90
N GLY A 330 0.65 12.38 -21.93
CA GLY A 330 0.45 11.08 -21.31
C GLY A 330 -0.92 11.02 -20.59
N LYS A 331 -1.44 9.81 -20.45
CA LYS A 331 -2.69 9.59 -19.72
C LYS A 331 -2.46 9.76 -18.22
N ALA A 332 -3.45 10.28 -17.54
CA ALA A 332 -3.44 10.26 -16.08
C ALA A 332 -3.63 8.83 -15.55
N GLY A 333 -2.93 8.49 -14.47
CA GLY A 333 -3.12 7.23 -13.77
C GLY A 333 -4.48 7.16 -13.06
N PHE A 334 -4.97 5.93 -12.86
CA PHE A 334 -6.21 5.69 -12.13
C PHE A 334 -6.03 5.93 -10.63
N GLY A 335 -7.09 6.34 -9.96
CA GLY A 335 -7.14 6.30 -8.50
C GLY A 335 -7.25 4.86 -8.02
N ALA A 336 -6.60 4.53 -6.91
CA ALA A 336 -6.66 3.19 -6.34
C ALA A 336 -7.91 3.00 -5.47
N PRO A 337 -8.40 1.77 -5.32
CA PRO A 337 -9.46 1.46 -4.37
C PRO A 337 -8.99 1.70 -2.92
N GLY A 338 -9.93 1.96 -2.03
CA GLY A 338 -9.70 1.89 -0.59
C GLY A 338 -9.55 0.43 -0.14
N GLY A 339 -8.93 0.20 0.98
CA GLY A 339 -8.88 -1.11 1.63
C GLY A 339 -10.19 -1.43 2.35
N ASP A 340 -10.43 -2.70 2.57
CA ASP A 340 -11.62 -3.17 3.29
C ASP A 340 -11.48 -2.91 4.79
N GLY A 341 -12.61 -2.68 5.47
CA GLY A 341 -12.65 -2.61 6.94
C GLY A 341 -12.47 -3.99 7.56
N GLY A 342 -11.90 -4.04 8.75
CA GLY A 342 -11.73 -5.27 9.52
C GLY A 342 -13.05 -5.76 10.13
N ASP A 343 -13.15 -7.06 10.33
CA ASP A 343 -14.30 -7.66 11.03
C ASP A 343 -14.28 -7.33 12.52
N GLY A 344 -15.43 -7.16 13.13
CA GLY A 344 -15.57 -7.03 14.58
C GLY A 344 -15.26 -8.35 15.30
N GLY A 345 -14.68 -8.26 16.48
CA GLY A 345 -14.41 -9.42 17.33
C GLY A 345 -15.70 -10.00 17.96
N ASN A 346 -15.67 -11.27 18.27
CA ASN A 346 -16.79 -11.90 18.96
C ASN A 346 -16.79 -11.53 20.44
N GLY A 347 -17.98 -11.37 21.05
CA GLY A 347 -18.13 -11.22 22.48
C GLY A 347 -17.72 -12.50 23.24
N GLY A 348 -17.24 -12.35 24.46
CA GLY A 348 -16.85 -13.43 25.35
C GLY A 348 -18.05 -14.19 25.89
N HIS A 349 -17.83 -15.43 26.36
CA HIS A 349 -18.86 -16.23 27.00
C HIS A 349 -19.12 -15.75 28.43
N GLY A 350 -20.36 -15.77 28.85
CA GLY A 350 -20.68 -15.56 30.27
C GLY A 350 -20.11 -16.66 31.17
N GLY A 351 -19.74 -16.31 32.38
CA GLY A 351 -19.28 -17.25 33.39
C GLY A 351 -20.39 -18.17 33.91
N ASP A 352 -20.06 -19.40 34.30
CA ASP A 352 -21.01 -20.33 34.86
C ASP A 352 -21.50 -19.85 36.27
N GLY A 353 -22.79 -19.86 36.49
CA GLY A 353 -23.34 -19.76 37.85
C GLY A 353 -23.04 -21.05 38.62
N ASN A 354 -22.60 -20.95 39.86
CA ASN A 354 -22.26 -22.12 40.70
C ASN A 354 -23.08 -22.15 41.98
N GLY A 355 -24.01 -23.06 42.05
CA GLY A 355 -24.89 -23.22 43.21
C GLY A 355 -26.34 -23.46 42.84
N SER A 356 -27.20 -23.66 43.88
CA SER A 356 -28.62 -24.01 43.68
C SER A 356 -29.49 -22.81 43.29
N PHE A 357 -28.99 -21.59 43.42
CA PHE A 357 -29.71 -20.34 43.23
C PHE A 357 -28.89 -19.31 42.42
N ALA A 358 -27.74 -19.68 41.90
CA ALA A 358 -26.88 -18.79 41.12
C ALA A 358 -27.29 -18.77 39.65
N ASP A 359 -27.39 -17.64 39.05
CA ASP A 359 -27.63 -17.43 37.63
C ASP A 359 -26.30 -17.48 36.86
N ALA A 360 -26.37 -17.87 35.62
CA ALA A 360 -25.20 -17.78 34.72
C ALA A 360 -25.03 -16.35 34.21
N GLY A 361 -23.78 -15.94 33.97
CA GLY A 361 -23.46 -14.65 33.40
C GLY A 361 -23.91 -14.55 31.95
N ASP A 362 -24.21 -13.36 31.48
CA ASP A 362 -24.59 -13.10 30.10
C ASP A 362 -23.37 -13.17 29.17
N GLY A 363 -23.58 -13.47 27.91
CA GLY A 363 -22.54 -13.36 26.87
C GLY A 363 -22.25 -11.89 26.57
N GLY A 364 -20.99 -11.58 26.29
CA GLY A 364 -20.59 -10.22 25.87
C GLY A 364 -21.10 -9.90 24.45
N PRO A 365 -21.41 -8.65 24.13
CA PRO A 365 -21.75 -8.24 22.76
C PRO A 365 -20.57 -8.43 21.80
N GLY A 366 -20.87 -8.61 20.51
CA GLY A 366 -19.88 -8.61 19.46
C GLY A 366 -19.38 -7.20 19.11
N GLY A 367 -18.13 -7.07 18.74
CA GLY A 367 -17.54 -5.83 18.24
C GLY A 367 -18.13 -5.39 16.91
N ASN A 368 -18.05 -4.11 16.61
CA ASN A 368 -18.51 -3.58 15.33
C ASN A 368 -17.49 -3.86 14.21
N GLY A 369 -17.96 -4.02 12.98
CA GLY A 369 -17.09 -4.06 11.82
C GLY A 369 -16.48 -2.67 11.53
N GLY A 370 -15.23 -2.64 11.08
CA GLY A 370 -14.56 -1.43 10.66
C GLY A 370 -15.10 -0.88 9.33
N ASN A 371 -14.89 0.40 9.08
CA ASN A 371 -15.37 1.03 7.86
C ASN A 371 -14.41 0.78 6.69
N GLY A 372 -14.93 0.65 5.48
CA GLY A 372 -14.12 0.57 4.27
C GLY A 372 -13.35 1.87 4.00
N GLY A 373 -12.15 1.75 3.46
CA GLY A 373 -11.28 2.87 3.11
C GLY A 373 -11.82 3.70 1.93
N LEU A 374 -11.47 4.97 1.87
CA LEU A 374 -11.87 5.85 0.77
C LEU A 374 -11.09 5.52 -0.51
N GLY A 375 -11.75 5.50 -1.66
CA GLY A 375 -11.10 5.38 -2.96
C GLY A 375 -10.23 6.59 -3.30
N GLY A 376 -9.11 6.38 -3.98
CA GLY A 376 -8.21 7.42 -4.46
C GLY A 376 -8.80 8.20 -5.63
N ALA A 377 -8.62 9.52 -5.65
CA ALA A 377 -9.12 10.35 -6.75
C ALA A 377 -8.33 10.11 -8.05
N GLY A 378 -9.01 9.98 -9.17
CA GLY A 378 -8.38 10.07 -10.50
C GLY A 378 -7.93 11.51 -10.78
N ARG A 379 -6.86 11.70 -11.57
CA ARG A 379 -6.35 13.02 -11.91
C ARG A 379 -6.84 13.53 -13.27
N ASP A 380 -6.87 14.85 -13.39
CA ASP A 380 -7.08 15.61 -14.65
C ASP A 380 -8.33 15.24 -15.46
N GLY A 381 -9.45 15.06 -14.80
CA GLY A 381 -10.79 15.05 -15.42
C GLY A 381 -11.07 13.87 -16.37
N GLY A 382 -10.13 12.96 -16.55
CA GLY A 382 -10.24 11.86 -17.49
C GLY A 382 -9.98 10.46 -16.89
N ALA A 383 -9.26 10.36 -15.79
CA ALA A 383 -9.06 9.07 -15.12
C ALA A 383 -10.14 8.85 -14.05
N PRO A 384 -10.77 7.67 -14.00
CA PRO A 384 -11.69 7.36 -12.91
C PRO A 384 -10.96 7.32 -11.56
N GLY A 385 -11.67 7.69 -10.49
CA GLY A 385 -11.20 7.43 -9.13
C GLY A 385 -11.31 5.96 -8.76
N GLY A 386 -10.63 5.53 -7.72
CA GLY A 386 -10.75 4.17 -7.16
C GLY A 386 -12.09 3.97 -6.47
N ASP A 387 -12.51 2.71 -6.37
CA ASP A 387 -13.66 2.32 -5.57
C ASP A 387 -13.36 2.49 -4.07
N GLY A 388 -14.38 2.69 -3.26
CA GLY A 388 -14.24 2.60 -1.80
C GLY A 388 -14.15 1.14 -1.37
N GLY A 389 -13.43 0.86 -0.29
CA GLY A 389 -13.35 -0.49 0.29
C GLY A 389 -14.68 -0.92 0.90
N ASP A 390 -14.85 -2.22 1.06
CA ASP A 390 -16.02 -2.79 1.75
C ASP A 390 -15.92 -2.57 3.27
N GLY A 391 -17.05 -2.49 3.95
CA GLY A 391 -17.08 -2.46 5.41
C GLY A 391 -16.89 -3.85 5.99
N GLY A 392 -16.23 -3.97 7.13
CA GLY A 392 -16.05 -5.22 7.85
C GLY A 392 -17.36 -5.75 8.45
N THR A 393 -17.44 -7.05 8.69
CA THR A 393 -18.60 -7.65 9.35
C THR A 393 -18.60 -7.38 10.85
N GLY A 394 -19.76 -7.25 11.46
CA GLY A 394 -19.89 -7.15 12.90
C GLY A 394 -19.60 -8.51 13.56
N GLY A 395 -19.02 -8.49 14.77
CA GLY A 395 -18.74 -9.70 15.55
C GLY A 395 -20.01 -10.38 16.06
N SER A 396 -19.93 -11.69 16.28
CA SER A 396 -21.01 -12.46 16.91
C SER A 396 -21.09 -12.18 18.39
N GLY A 397 -22.30 -12.14 18.97
CA GLY A 397 -22.49 -12.08 20.42
C GLY A 397 -22.00 -13.37 21.12
N GLY A 398 -21.52 -13.24 22.34
CA GLY A 398 -21.09 -14.36 23.17
C GLY A 398 -22.26 -15.26 23.58
N PHE A 399 -21.99 -16.53 23.85
CA PHE A 399 -23.00 -17.45 24.37
C PHE A 399 -23.24 -17.20 25.87
N GLY A 400 -24.50 -17.24 26.29
CA GLY A 400 -24.79 -17.33 27.71
C GLY A 400 -24.27 -18.62 28.32
N ALA A 401 -23.77 -18.56 29.57
CA ALA A 401 -23.26 -19.73 30.24
C ALA A 401 -24.36 -20.78 30.54
N PRO A 402 -24.03 -22.09 30.59
CA PRO A 402 -25.02 -23.12 30.89
C PRO A 402 -25.56 -22.94 32.31
N PRO A 403 -26.89 -23.08 32.52
CA PRO A 403 -27.47 -22.86 33.86
C PRO A 403 -26.97 -23.90 34.85
N PRO A 404 -26.72 -23.49 36.09
CA PRO A 404 -26.67 -24.44 37.18
C PRO A 404 -28.03 -25.17 37.31
N ARG A 405 -28.05 -26.30 37.91
CA ARG A 405 -29.15 -27.31 37.88
C ARG A 405 -30.56 -26.78 38.17
N SER A 406 -30.80 -25.49 38.43
CA SER A 406 -32.11 -25.04 38.91
C SER A 406 -32.73 -23.75 38.42
N ILE A 407 -32.06 -22.68 37.97
CA ILE A 407 -32.77 -21.43 37.78
C ILE A 407 -32.59 -20.70 36.47
N GLY A 408 -31.49 -20.12 36.11
CA GLY A 408 -31.38 -19.26 34.93
C GLY A 408 -30.21 -19.65 34.04
N GLY A 409 -30.37 -19.54 32.74
CA GLY A 409 -29.24 -19.50 31.78
C GLY A 409 -28.89 -18.05 31.55
N GLY A 410 -27.65 -17.75 31.23
CA GLY A 410 -27.25 -16.43 30.79
C GLY A 410 -27.85 -16.09 29.42
N ASP A 411 -28.17 -14.85 29.20
CA ASP A 411 -28.61 -14.35 27.91
C ASP A 411 -27.43 -14.36 26.90
N GLY A 412 -27.73 -14.54 25.62
CA GLY A 412 -26.73 -14.37 24.56
C GLY A 412 -26.38 -12.91 24.35
N GLY A 413 -25.12 -12.60 24.08
CA GLY A 413 -24.70 -11.25 23.72
C GLY A 413 -25.29 -10.78 22.38
N ASP A 414 -25.49 -9.49 22.23
CA ASP A 414 -25.94 -8.90 20.97
C ASP A 414 -24.84 -9.01 19.89
N GLY A 415 -25.22 -9.17 18.63
CA GLY A 415 -24.30 -9.13 17.50
C GLY A 415 -23.81 -7.70 17.20
N GLY A 416 -22.57 -7.55 16.80
CA GLY A 416 -21.99 -6.27 16.41
C GLY A 416 -22.62 -5.67 15.14
N ARG A 417 -22.55 -4.36 15.01
CA ARG A 417 -22.98 -3.67 13.77
C ARG A 417 -21.97 -3.93 12.66
N GLY A 418 -22.43 -4.15 11.42
CA GLY A 418 -21.56 -4.19 10.25
C GLY A 418 -20.95 -2.81 9.94
N GLY A 419 -19.75 -2.78 9.41
CA GLY A 419 -19.06 -1.56 9.02
C GLY A 419 -19.69 -0.89 7.80
N ASP A 420 -19.54 0.41 7.67
CA ASP A 420 -20.02 1.17 6.52
C ASP A 420 -19.04 1.02 5.35
N GLY A 421 -19.53 0.90 4.13
CA GLY A 421 -18.68 0.86 2.94
C GLY A 421 -17.94 2.18 2.71
N GLY A 422 -16.72 2.10 2.21
CA GLY A 422 -15.91 3.26 1.88
C GLY A 422 -16.50 4.09 0.74
N ARG A 423 -16.21 5.38 0.71
CA ARG A 423 -16.70 6.26 -0.36
C ARG A 423 -15.81 6.16 -1.59
N GLY A 424 -16.37 5.93 -2.77
CA GLY A 424 -15.67 6.01 -4.04
C GLY A 424 -15.19 7.44 -4.35
N ALA A 425 -14.04 7.58 -5.02
CA ALA A 425 -13.55 8.87 -5.47
C ALA A 425 -14.36 9.40 -6.67
N GLY A 426 -14.22 10.70 -6.95
CA GLY A 426 -15.00 11.39 -7.99
C GLY A 426 -15.01 10.70 -9.35
N GLY A 427 -16.12 10.77 -10.07
CA GLY A 427 -16.33 10.18 -11.38
C GLY A 427 -17.41 9.11 -11.40
N LEU A 428 -17.15 8.00 -12.10
CA LEU A 428 -18.10 6.90 -12.27
C LEU A 428 -17.91 5.76 -11.25
N THR A 429 -17.02 5.91 -10.29
CA THR A 429 -16.74 4.87 -9.32
C THR A 429 -17.83 4.76 -8.26
N SER A 430 -18.19 3.54 -7.91
CA SER A 430 -19.10 3.25 -6.81
C SER A 430 -18.35 3.26 -5.48
N GLY A 431 -19.04 3.55 -4.40
CA GLY A 431 -18.52 3.31 -3.06
C GLY A 431 -18.52 1.82 -2.73
N GLY A 432 -17.77 1.43 -1.73
CA GLY A 432 -17.73 0.06 -1.20
C GLY A 432 -19.09 -0.40 -0.68
N VAL A 433 -19.23 -1.70 -0.51
CA VAL A 433 -20.46 -2.32 0.01
C VAL A 433 -20.42 -2.28 1.54
N GLY A 434 -21.51 -1.84 2.17
CA GLY A 434 -21.67 -1.96 3.62
C GLY A 434 -21.85 -3.43 4.01
N SER A 435 -21.18 -3.87 5.03
CA SER A 435 -21.24 -5.25 5.52
C SER A 435 -22.53 -5.55 6.27
N SER A 436 -22.86 -6.83 6.41
CA SER A 436 -23.97 -7.28 7.26
C SER A 436 -23.51 -7.37 8.70
N GLY A 437 -24.42 -7.04 9.64
CA GLY A 437 -24.22 -7.35 11.05
C GLY A 437 -24.31 -8.86 11.29
N GLU A 438 -23.61 -9.34 12.30
CA GLU A 438 -23.62 -10.74 12.71
C GLU A 438 -24.85 -11.10 13.57
N SER A 439 -25.08 -12.40 13.72
CA SER A 439 -26.15 -12.88 14.58
C SER A 439 -25.78 -12.74 16.06
N GLY A 440 -26.73 -12.40 16.90
CA GLY A 440 -26.55 -12.43 18.34
C GLY A 440 -26.24 -13.84 18.85
N GLY A 441 -25.61 -13.93 20.00
CA GLY A 441 -25.27 -15.18 20.66
C GLY A 441 -26.52 -15.95 21.13
N SER A 442 -26.37 -17.25 21.36
CA SER A 442 -27.44 -18.08 21.86
C SER A 442 -27.52 -18.02 23.39
N GLY A 443 -28.69 -17.72 23.93
CA GLY A 443 -28.95 -17.89 25.36
C GLY A 443 -28.90 -19.35 25.74
N ASN A 444 -28.59 -19.66 27.01
CA ASN A 444 -28.52 -21.01 27.55
C ASN A 444 -29.65 -21.28 28.56
N GLY A 445 -30.15 -22.49 28.54
CA GLY A 445 -31.20 -22.92 29.47
C GLY A 445 -32.51 -22.09 29.36
N ARG A 446 -32.70 -21.09 30.18
CA ARG A 446 -33.81 -20.14 30.16
C ARG A 446 -33.39 -18.73 29.70
N GLY A 447 -32.12 -18.54 29.36
CA GLY A 447 -31.65 -17.24 28.86
C GLY A 447 -32.18 -16.95 27.44
N ASP A 448 -32.41 -15.69 27.16
CA ASP A 448 -32.86 -15.24 25.87
C ASP A 448 -31.66 -15.15 24.87
N PRO A 449 -31.88 -15.42 23.57
CA PRO A 449 -30.82 -15.21 22.59
C PRO A 449 -30.57 -13.70 22.39
N GLY A 450 -29.32 -13.32 22.16
CA GLY A 450 -28.95 -11.95 21.81
C GLY A 450 -29.57 -11.49 20.47
N SER A 451 -29.74 -10.21 20.30
CA SER A 451 -30.23 -9.63 19.06
C SER A 451 -29.15 -9.68 17.96
N GLY A 452 -29.54 -9.84 16.71
CA GLY A 452 -28.61 -9.74 15.58
C GLY A 452 -28.14 -8.29 15.38
N GLY A 453 -26.89 -8.11 14.96
CA GLY A 453 -26.33 -6.81 14.64
C GLY A 453 -26.98 -6.17 13.40
N SER A 454 -26.98 -4.86 13.33
CA SER A 454 -27.46 -4.14 12.15
C SER A 454 -26.42 -4.19 11.04
N GLY A 455 -26.86 -4.28 9.75
CA GLY A 455 -25.95 -4.14 8.62
C GLY A 455 -25.40 -2.72 8.49
N GLY A 456 -24.20 -2.59 7.94
CA GLY A 456 -23.59 -1.32 7.60
C GLY A 456 -24.25 -0.65 6.39
N GLU A 457 -24.01 0.64 6.23
CA GLU A 457 -24.47 1.39 5.07
C GLU A 457 -23.53 1.16 3.87
N GLY A 458 -24.07 0.98 2.67
CA GLY A 458 -23.26 0.91 1.44
C GLY A 458 -22.56 2.24 1.18
N GLY A 459 -21.32 2.17 0.68
CA GLY A 459 -20.53 3.35 0.38
C GLY A 459 -21.17 4.22 -0.71
N GLU A 460 -21.02 5.52 -0.56
CA GLU A 460 -21.50 6.47 -1.57
C GLU A 460 -20.58 6.47 -2.80
N GLY A 461 -21.13 6.50 -4.00
CA GLY A 461 -20.39 6.78 -5.22
C GLY A 461 -19.74 8.17 -5.16
N GLY A 462 -18.57 8.33 -5.81
CA GLY A 462 -17.94 9.63 -5.92
C GLY A 462 -18.82 10.66 -6.64
N PRO A 463 -18.60 11.97 -6.43
CA PRO A 463 -19.39 13.00 -7.09
C PRO A 463 -19.23 12.92 -8.61
N SER A 464 -20.35 12.83 -9.34
CA SER A 464 -20.35 12.82 -10.82
C SER A 464 -19.81 14.14 -11.37
N ILE A 465 -18.73 14.07 -12.15
CA ILE A 465 -18.23 15.24 -12.89
C ILE A 465 -19.10 15.36 -14.15
N SER A 466 -19.96 16.39 -14.20
CA SER A 466 -20.64 16.76 -15.44
C SER A 466 -19.59 17.38 -16.38
N VAL A 467 -19.13 16.62 -17.36
CA VAL A 467 -18.32 17.17 -18.44
C VAL A 467 -19.26 17.95 -19.36
N ASN A 468 -19.28 19.26 -19.18
CA ASN A 468 -19.85 20.13 -20.22
C ASN A 468 -18.88 20.10 -21.41
N VAL A 469 -19.20 19.31 -22.42
CA VAL A 469 -18.55 19.37 -23.72
C VAL A 469 -19.07 20.64 -24.40
N THR A 470 -18.26 21.70 -24.36
CA THR A 470 -18.44 22.89 -25.22
C THR A 470 -17.42 22.86 -26.34
#